data_85a8d337157725fdc6cffc7bdc58f8be
#
_entry.id   85a8d337157725fdc6cffc7bdc58f8be
#
_cell.length_a   1.000
_cell.length_b   1.000
_cell.length_c   1.000
_cell.angle_alpha   90.00
_cell.angle_beta   90.00
_cell.angle_gamma   90.00
#
_symmetry.space_group_name_H-M   'P 1'
#
loop_
_entity.id
_entity.type
_entity.pdbx_description
1 polymer ?
#
loop_
_entity_poly.entity_id
_entity_poly.type
_entity_poly.pdbx_seq_one_letter_code
_entity_poly.pdbx_strand_id
1 'polypeptide(L)'
;MKDKLVILVTGSSGFSGQVLIPKLRTLGCEVIGIDYKSGSYTTKIIDISKPFTIEQSVKVVIHLAARLEHDRCSSKEYHETNVEGTKNALDIALKYHAFFIYVSTTAIYGSPKSPISENTKIAPNGDYAQTKWFGEKLCEEYKSKGLNIAIVRPSVLIGKKRLGIYKIIFKNLYNNSPVHVLGNGDNKISFVNIDDFCNFLIYLVGKKNNKITVNFGGKIPGTLNFVLQELKRHTNSKSKIQHIPTQFLGILTILSKLKIIPLTSWQLSVMHKDYYYDDKLLLSIGYNYKYEPIDALKDMADYYKSQFC
;
A
#
# COMPACT_ATOMS: atom_id res chain seq x y z
N MET A 1 -13.55 -33.54 10.14
CA MET A 1 -13.59 -32.07 9.88
C MET A 1 -12.29 -31.73 9.20
N LYS A 2 -12.30 -31.05 8.03
CA LYS A 2 -11.04 -30.57 7.43
C LYS A 2 -10.45 -29.52 8.38
N ASP A 3 -9.19 -29.68 8.73
CA ASP A 3 -8.48 -28.71 9.57
C ASP A 3 -8.57 -27.34 8.93
N LYS A 4 -9.03 -26.34 9.70
CA LYS A 4 -9.12 -24.95 9.24
C LYS A 4 -7.72 -24.43 8.96
N LEU A 5 -7.58 -23.70 7.85
CA LEU A 5 -6.32 -23.01 7.54
C LEU A 5 -6.13 -21.85 8.52
N VAL A 6 -5.12 -21.95 9.39
CA VAL A 6 -4.78 -20.93 10.38
C VAL A 6 -3.80 -19.93 9.77
N ILE A 7 -4.16 -18.64 9.77
CA ILE A 7 -3.40 -17.55 9.18
C ILE A 7 -3.09 -16.49 10.23
N LEU A 8 -1.82 -16.15 10.39
CA LEU A 8 -1.40 -14.98 11.16
C LEU A 8 -1.37 -13.72 10.27
N VAL A 9 -2.05 -12.66 10.68
CA VAL A 9 -2.03 -11.36 10.00
C VAL A 9 -1.49 -10.32 10.96
N THR A 10 -0.32 -9.76 10.67
CA THR A 10 0.20 -8.60 11.40
C THR A 10 -0.35 -7.31 10.80
N GLY A 11 -0.53 -6.26 11.60
CA GLY A 11 -1.15 -5.01 11.13
C GLY A 11 -2.67 -5.16 10.94
N SER A 12 -3.33 -5.94 11.80
CA SER A 12 -4.76 -6.28 11.71
C SER A 12 -5.69 -5.08 11.84
N SER A 13 -5.29 -4.02 12.55
CA SER A 13 -6.06 -2.77 12.69
C SER A 13 -5.78 -1.77 11.56
N GLY A 14 -4.79 -2.04 10.71
CA GLY A 14 -4.43 -1.20 9.57
C GLY A 14 -5.44 -1.26 8.43
N PHE A 15 -5.29 -0.35 7.45
CA PHE A 15 -6.21 -0.24 6.32
C PHE A 15 -6.39 -1.57 5.56
N SER A 16 -5.30 -2.25 5.20
CA SER A 16 -5.38 -3.53 4.48
C SER A 16 -5.87 -4.67 5.38
N GLY A 17 -5.47 -4.69 6.66
CA GLY A 17 -5.90 -5.72 7.62
C GLY A 17 -7.41 -5.73 7.82
N GLN A 18 -8.02 -4.54 7.92
CA GLN A 18 -9.47 -4.39 8.09
C GLN A 18 -10.29 -4.88 6.89
N VAL A 19 -9.72 -4.88 5.69
CA VAL A 19 -10.38 -5.40 4.47
C VAL A 19 -10.07 -6.87 4.25
N LEU A 20 -8.83 -7.29 4.50
CA LEU A 20 -8.37 -8.65 4.25
C LEU A 20 -8.97 -9.68 5.22
N ILE A 21 -8.96 -9.40 6.53
CA ILE A 21 -9.34 -10.37 7.54
C ILE A 21 -10.79 -10.85 7.40
N PRO A 22 -11.80 -9.97 7.21
CA PRO A 22 -13.16 -10.43 6.93
C PRO A 22 -13.26 -11.38 5.74
N LYS A 23 -12.56 -11.06 4.64
CA LYS A 23 -12.55 -11.90 3.42
C LYS A 23 -11.96 -13.29 3.71
N LEU A 24 -10.84 -13.37 4.44
CA LEU A 24 -10.23 -14.65 4.83
C LEU A 24 -11.19 -15.49 5.71
N ARG A 25 -11.86 -14.85 6.68
CA ARG A 25 -12.85 -15.51 7.54
C ARG A 25 -14.04 -16.04 6.76
N THR A 26 -14.57 -15.29 5.80
CA THR A 26 -15.67 -15.73 4.90
C THR A 26 -15.25 -16.96 4.08
N LEU A 27 -13.97 -17.11 3.76
CA LEU A 27 -13.43 -18.29 3.08
C LEU A 27 -13.18 -19.48 4.03
N GLY A 28 -13.58 -19.39 5.30
CA GLY A 28 -13.45 -20.46 6.30
C GLY A 28 -12.09 -20.52 6.97
N CYS A 29 -11.20 -19.55 6.76
CA CYS A 29 -9.91 -19.48 7.45
C CYS A 29 -10.09 -19.07 8.91
N GLU A 30 -9.27 -19.64 9.80
CA GLU A 30 -9.06 -19.12 11.13
C GLU A 30 -7.97 -18.05 11.09
N VAL A 31 -8.27 -16.83 11.57
CA VAL A 31 -7.34 -15.70 11.46
C VAL A 31 -6.97 -15.16 12.83
N ILE A 32 -5.67 -15.22 13.13
CA ILE A 32 -5.03 -14.55 14.27
C ILE A 32 -4.57 -13.17 13.80
N GLY A 33 -5.29 -12.12 14.18
CA GLY A 33 -4.92 -10.75 13.87
C GLY A 33 -4.09 -10.14 15.00
N ILE A 34 -2.89 -9.65 14.72
CA ILE A 34 -2.06 -8.96 15.71
C ILE A 34 -1.77 -7.53 15.28
N ASP A 35 -1.74 -6.63 16.26
CA ASP A 35 -1.40 -5.22 16.08
C ASP A 35 -0.93 -4.63 17.42
N TYR A 36 -0.19 -3.52 17.41
CA TYR A 36 0.24 -2.82 18.63
C TYR A 36 -0.91 -2.11 19.34
N LYS A 37 -2.07 -1.98 18.71
CA LYS A 37 -3.30 -1.39 19.25
C LYS A 37 -4.50 -2.27 19.00
N SER A 38 -5.56 -2.07 19.78
CA SER A 38 -6.83 -2.76 19.57
C SER A 38 -7.51 -2.31 18.26
N GLY A 39 -8.29 -3.19 17.68
CA GLY A 39 -9.09 -2.95 16.48
C GLY A 39 -10.09 -4.08 16.27
N SER A 40 -11.08 -3.89 15.38
CA SER A 40 -12.18 -4.85 15.16
C SER A 40 -11.72 -6.28 14.84
N TYR A 41 -10.52 -6.43 14.30
CA TYR A 41 -9.97 -7.73 13.90
C TYR A 41 -8.66 -8.08 14.62
N THR A 42 -8.27 -7.30 15.64
CA THR A 42 -7.11 -7.57 16.48
C THR A 42 -7.52 -8.58 17.55
N THR A 43 -6.97 -9.79 17.47
CA THR A 43 -7.22 -10.85 18.46
C THR A 43 -6.21 -10.81 19.60
N LYS A 44 -4.98 -10.31 19.33
CA LYS A 44 -3.94 -10.12 20.33
C LYS A 44 -3.24 -8.79 20.10
N ILE A 45 -3.07 -8.01 21.18
CA ILE A 45 -2.29 -6.75 21.13
C ILE A 45 -0.83 -7.13 21.32
N ILE A 46 -0.05 -6.98 20.25
CA ILE A 46 1.37 -7.35 20.20
C ILE A 46 2.14 -6.25 19.46
N ASP A 47 3.17 -5.71 20.10
CA ASP A 47 4.16 -4.86 19.45
C ASP A 47 5.22 -5.74 18.79
N ILE A 48 5.16 -5.82 17.45
CA ILE A 48 6.06 -6.67 16.66
C ILE A 48 7.51 -6.21 16.68
N SER A 49 7.81 -4.97 17.09
CA SER A 49 9.19 -4.46 17.22
C SER A 49 9.98 -5.26 18.26
N LYS A 50 9.30 -6.01 19.12
CA LYS A 50 9.89 -6.89 20.13
C LYS A 50 9.63 -8.35 19.77
N PRO A 51 10.51 -9.28 20.20
CA PRO A 51 10.25 -10.71 20.04
C PRO A 51 8.90 -11.11 20.65
N PHE A 52 8.14 -11.90 19.91
CA PHE A 52 6.83 -12.39 20.36
C PHE A 52 6.62 -13.86 20.01
N THR A 53 5.62 -14.47 20.63
CA THR A 53 5.25 -15.85 20.36
C THR A 53 3.77 -15.97 20.02
N ILE A 54 3.48 -16.94 19.17
CA ILE A 54 2.13 -17.42 18.89
C ILE A 54 2.10 -18.88 19.28
N GLU A 55 1.15 -19.29 20.14
CA GLU A 55 1.08 -20.67 20.63
C GLU A 55 0.51 -21.63 19.58
N GLN A 56 -0.47 -21.14 18.83
CA GLN A 56 -1.15 -21.92 17.79
C GLN A 56 -0.28 -22.03 16.55
N SER A 57 -0.17 -23.24 15.98
CA SER A 57 0.52 -23.47 14.72
C SER A 57 -0.18 -22.75 13.57
N VAL A 58 0.57 -21.93 12.84
CA VAL A 58 0.07 -21.17 11.68
C VAL A 58 0.63 -21.76 10.39
N LYS A 59 -0.16 -21.74 9.32
CA LYS A 59 0.24 -22.23 7.99
C LYS A 59 0.62 -21.11 7.03
N VAL A 60 0.16 -19.90 7.32
CA VAL A 60 0.48 -18.68 6.52
C VAL A 60 0.67 -17.53 7.48
N VAL A 61 1.66 -16.68 7.18
CA VAL A 61 1.86 -15.38 7.81
C VAL A 61 1.73 -14.31 6.74
N ILE A 62 0.77 -13.39 6.90
CA ILE A 62 0.62 -12.21 6.03
C ILE A 62 1.10 -11.00 6.82
N HIS A 63 2.26 -10.47 6.45
CA HIS A 63 2.90 -9.38 7.17
C HIS A 63 2.56 -8.03 6.56
N LEU A 64 1.53 -7.36 7.14
CA LEU A 64 1.05 -6.04 6.73
C LEU A 64 1.54 -4.91 7.64
N ALA A 65 2.01 -5.25 8.86
CA ALA A 65 2.42 -4.25 9.84
C ALA A 65 3.64 -3.49 9.38
N ALA A 66 3.56 -2.17 9.38
CA ALA A 66 4.67 -1.26 9.10
C ALA A 66 4.36 0.16 9.58
N ARG A 67 5.38 0.93 9.93
CA ARG A 67 5.32 2.39 9.93
C ARG A 67 5.33 2.88 8.50
N LEU A 68 4.45 3.82 8.16
CA LEU A 68 4.25 4.32 6.80
C LEU A 68 4.97 5.66 6.60
N GLU A 69 5.22 6.05 5.36
CA GLU A 69 5.93 7.29 5.00
C GLU A 69 5.39 8.56 5.66
N HIS A 70 4.08 8.60 5.92
CA HIS A 70 3.43 9.76 6.53
C HIS A 70 3.35 9.69 8.07
N ASP A 71 3.84 8.62 8.68
CA ASP A 71 3.92 8.52 10.14
C ASP A 71 5.00 9.48 10.66
N ARG A 72 4.68 10.17 11.75
CA ARG A 72 5.61 11.10 12.39
C ARG A 72 6.45 10.33 13.41
N CYS A 73 7.42 9.56 12.93
CA CYS A 73 8.30 8.76 13.75
C CYS A 73 9.78 8.99 13.36
N SER A 74 10.69 8.63 14.25
CA SER A 74 12.12 8.70 14.03
C SER A 74 12.63 7.57 13.14
N SER A 75 13.82 7.72 12.55
CA SER A 75 14.50 6.65 11.81
C SER A 75 14.63 5.36 12.63
N LYS A 76 14.86 5.50 13.96
CA LYS A 76 14.91 4.37 14.88
C LYS A 76 13.59 3.63 14.96
N GLU A 77 12.47 4.32 15.12
CA GLU A 77 11.13 3.69 15.16
C GLU A 77 10.75 3.02 13.83
N TYR A 78 11.16 3.61 12.69
CA TYR A 78 11.03 2.95 11.39
C TYR A 78 11.80 1.64 11.36
N HIS A 79 13.06 1.64 11.82
CA HIS A 79 13.90 0.44 11.85
C HIS A 79 13.31 -0.63 12.78
N GLU A 80 12.98 -0.27 14.01
CA GLU A 80 12.44 -1.19 15.02
C GLU A 80 11.13 -1.87 14.51
N THR A 81 10.23 -1.10 13.90
CA THR A 81 8.96 -1.69 13.42
C THR A 81 9.14 -2.41 12.09
N ASN A 82 9.79 -1.79 11.09
CA ASN A 82 9.79 -2.31 9.73
C ASN A 82 10.89 -3.35 9.48
N VAL A 83 11.98 -3.34 10.24
CA VAL A 83 13.09 -4.29 10.09
C VAL A 83 13.05 -5.35 11.19
N GLU A 84 13.17 -4.96 12.46
CA GLU A 84 13.13 -5.92 13.57
C GLU A 84 11.76 -6.59 13.67
N GLY A 85 10.67 -5.83 13.47
CA GLY A 85 9.32 -6.40 13.43
C GLY A 85 9.12 -7.40 12.29
N THR A 86 9.72 -7.15 11.11
CA THR A 86 9.71 -8.11 10.00
C THR A 86 10.50 -9.36 10.36
N LYS A 87 11.70 -9.21 10.98
CA LYS A 87 12.51 -10.34 11.45
C LYS A 87 11.73 -11.20 12.45
N ASN A 88 11.11 -10.60 13.45
CA ASN A 88 10.31 -11.32 14.44
C ASN A 88 9.13 -12.08 13.80
N ALA A 89 8.46 -11.50 12.80
CA ALA A 89 7.40 -12.18 12.05
C ALA A 89 7.94 -13.34 11.19
N LEU A 90 9.14 -13.19 10.59
CA LEU A 90 9.82 -14.26 9.86
C LEU A 90 10.24 -15.41 10.79
N ASP A 91 10.67 -15.12 12.02
CA ASP A 91 11.01 -16.15 13.02
C ASP A 91 9.79 -17.00 13.36
N ILE A 92 8.59 -16.40 13.50
CA ILE A 92 7.33 -17.14 13.67
C ILE A 92 7.05 -18.02 12.45
N ALA A 93 7.20 -17.49 11.24
CA ALA A 93 6.98 -18.26 10.02
C ALA A 93 7.96 -19.44 9.90
N LEU A 94 9.24 -19.22 10.24
CA LEU A 94 10.27 -20.26 10.23
C LEU A 94 9.95 -21.36 11.26
N LYS A 95 9.58 -20.99 12.49
CA LYS A 95 9.20 -21.93 13.56
C LYS A 95 8.09 -22.89 13.13
N TYR A 96 7.10 -22.42 12.38
CA TYR A 96 5.95 -23.23 11.94
C TYR A 96 6.03 -23.72 10.50
N HIS A 97 7.16 -23.49 9.80
CA HIS A 97 7.31 -23.76 8.37
C HIS A 97 6.14 -23.16 7.56
N ALA A 98 5.69 -21.96 7.94
CA ALA A 98 4.55 -21.28 7.34
C ALA A 98 4.94 -20.57 6.05
N PHE A 99 4.02 -20.49 5.08
CA PHE A 99 4.18 -19.61 3.93
C PHE A 99 4.14 -18.14 4.40
N PHE A 100 5.16 -17.35 4.06
CA PHE A 100 5.28 -15.95 4.45
C PHE A 100 4.96 -15.03 3.26
N ILE A 101 3.99 -14.13 3.42
CA ILE A 101 3.68 -13.09 2.44
C ILE A 101 4.14 -11.75 3.03
N TYR A 102 5.23 -11.22 2.50
CA TYR A 102 5.75 -9.91 2.87
C TYR A 102 5.14 -8.82 1.99
N VAL A 103 4.42 -7.89 2.60
CA VAL A 103 3.92 -6.70 1.90
C VAL A 103 4.98 -5.60 2.00
N SER A 104 5.72 -5.43 0.91
CA SER A 104 6.72 -4.37 0.70
C SER A 104 6.05 -3.09 0.14
N THR A 105 6.72 -2.39 -0.74
CA THR A 105 6.22 -1.19 -1.41
C THR A 105 7.00 -0.91 -2.70
N THR A 106 6.36 -0.28 -3.66
CA THR A 106 7.07 0.22 -4.85
C THR A 106 7.91 1.49 -4.58
N ALA A 107 7.77 2.11 -3.41
CA ALA A 107 8.62 3.25 -3.01
C ALA A 107 10.12 2.92 -2.97
N ILE A 108 10.49 1.62 -2.90
CA ILE A 108 11.89 1.17 -2.96
C ILE A 108 12.59 1.52 -4.28
N TYR A 109 11.84 1.79 -5.34
CA TYR A 109 12.40 2.20 -6.63
C TYR A 109 12.75 3.71 -6.69
N GLY A 110 12.29 4.50 -5.72
CA GLY A 110 12.45 5.96 -5.75
C GLY A 110 11.58 6.62 -6.82
N SER A 111 12.19 7.32 -7.76
CA SER A 111 11.49 8.05 -8.84
C SER A 111 12.02 7.66 -10.24
N PRO A 112 11.91 6.38 -10.64
CA PRO A 112 12.36 5.91 -11.94
C PRO A 112 11.40 6.39 -13.05
N LYS A 113 11.79 6.17 -14.32
CA LYS A 113 10.88 6.34 -15.47
C LYS A 113 9.91 5.15 -15.53
N SER A 114 8.67 5.43 -15.88
CA SER A 114 7.65 4.41 -16.17
C SER A 114 7.78 3.88 -17.62
N PRO A 115 7.34 2.62 -17.87
CA PRO A 115 6.79 1.65 -16.92
C PRO A 115 7.84 1.09 -15.96
N ILE A 116 7.47 0.91 -14.69
CA ILE A 116 8.32 0.35 -13.64
C ILE A 116 8.09 -1.16 -13.57
N SER A 117 9.17 -1.95 -13.64
CA SER A 117 9.12 -3.42 -13.52
C SER A 117 9.92 -3.91 -12.31
N GLU A 118 9.85 -5.20 -12.03
CA GLU A 118 10.61 -5.83 -10.96
C GLU A 118 12.13 -5.74 -11.18
N ASN A 119 12.58 -5.58 -12.42
CA ASN A 119 13.98 -5.40 -12.82
C ASN A 119 14.46 -3.96 -12.71
N THR A 120 13.57 -3.00 -12.39
CA THR A 120 13.95 -1.60 -12.19
C THR A 120 14.92 -1.49 -11.03
N LYS A 121 15.97 -0.67 -11.19
CA LYS A 121 16.99 -0.44 -10.15
C LYS A 121 16.35 0.02 -8.84
N ILE A 122 16.69 -0.65 -7.76
CA ILE A 122 16.30 -0.27 -6.40
C ILE A 122 17.10 0.97 -5.98
N ALA A 123 16.38 2.01 -5.60
CA ALA A 123 16.94 3.30 -5.18
C ALA A 123 16.06 3.95 -4.11
N PRO A 124 15.91 3.32 -2.92
CA PRO A 124 15.00 3.78 -1.89
C PRO A 124 15.40 5.15 -1.36
N ASN A 125 14.42 6.04 -1.25
CA ASN A 125 14.61 7.40 -0.73
C ASN A 125 13.74 7.59 0.52
N GLY A 126 14.38 7.98 1.63
CA GLY A 126 13.75 8.15 2.93
C GLY A 126 13.64 6.85 3.74
N ASP A 127 13.43 7.00 5.05
CA ASP A 127 13.50 5.91 6.04
C ASP A 127 12.48 4.80 5.75
N TYR A 128 11.28 5.16 5.35
CA TYR A 128 10.24 4.19 5.01
C TYR A 128 10.68 3.25 3.89
N ALA A 129 11.10 3.80 2.75
CA ALA A 129 11.50 3.00 1.60
C ALA A 129 12.74 2.16 1.88
N GLN A 130 13.72 2.72 2.61
CA GLN A 130 14.94 2.02 3.01
C GLN A 130 14.63 0.84 3.94
N THR A 131 13.79 1.06 4.97
CA THR A 131 13.44 -0.01 5.92
C THR A 131 12.59 -1.10 5.28
N LYS A 132 11.72 -0.76 4.33
CA LYS A 132 10.98 -1.77 3.54
C LYS A 132 11.93 -2.59 2.66
N TRP A 133 12.94 -1.95 2.06
CA TRP A 133 14.00 -2.66 1.32
C TRP A 133 14.85 -3.56 2.23
N PHE A 134 15.20 -3.14 3.44
CA PHE A 134 15.87 -4.03 4.41
C PHE A 134 15.01 -5.23 4.79
N GLY A 135 13.69 -5.05 4.94
CA GLY A 135 12.77 -6.16 5.13
C GLY A 135 12.77 -7.17 3.97
N GLU A 136 12.90 -6.71 2.71
CA GLU A 136 13.06 -7.63 1.57
C GLU A 136 14.38 -8.41 1.65
N LYS A 137 15.49 -7.77 2.04
CA LYS A 137 16.77 -8.47 2.25
C LYS A 137 16.66 -9.55 3.33
N LEU A 138 15.98 -9.27 4.43
CA LEU A 138 15.68 -10.29 5.44
C LEU A 138 14.86 -11.45 4.83
N CYS A 139 13.88 -11.16 4.00
CA CYS A 139 13.12 -12.21 3.30
C CYS A 139 14.02 -13.10 2.45
N GLU A 140 15.01 -12.54 1.74
CA GLU A 140 15.96 -13.34 0.95
C GLU A 140 16.86 -14.22 1.84
N GLU A 141 17.32 -13.71 2.99
CA GLU A 141 18.05 -14.53 3.97
C GLU A 141 17.22 -15.70 4.50
N TYR A 142 15.92 -15.48 4.76
CA TYR A 142 15.05 -16.56 5.24
C TYR A 142 14.64 -17.54 4.13
N LYS A 143 14.59 -17.10 2.87
CA LYS A 143 14.48 -18.01 1.72
C LYS A 143 15.66 -18.97 1.65
N SER A 144 16.89 -18.51 1.92
CA SER A 144 18.08 -19.37 1.95
C SER A 144 18.05 -20.40 3.10
N LYS A 145 17.32 -20.11 4.19
CA LYS A 145 17.02 -21.04 5.29
C LYS A 145 15.85 -22.00 4.98
N GLY A 146 15.33 -21.98 3.75
CA GLY A 146 14.25 -22.88 3.29
C GLY A 146 12.81 -22.35 3.48
N LEU A 147 12.63 -21.12 3.98
CA LEU A 147 11.29 -20.57 4.14
C LEU A 147 10.67 -20.20 2.78
N ASN A 148 9.39 -20.56 2.59
CA ASN A 148 8.64 -20.19 1.41
C ASN A 148 8.11 -18.77 1.57
N ILE A 149 8.56 -17.82 0.71
CA ILE A 149 8.25 -16.39 0.84
C ILE A 149 7.82 -15.80 -0.48
N ALA A 150 6.67 -15.11 -0.48
CA ALA A 150 6.28 -14.17 -1.52
C ALA A 150 6.50 -12.73 -1.06
N ILE A 151 7.06 -11.88 -1.91
CA ILE A 151 7.22 -10.45 -1.69
C ILE A 151 6.27 -9.73 -2.64
N VAL A 152 5.38 -8.92 -2.10
CA VAL A 152 4.43 -8.10 -2.87
C VAL A 152 4.75 -6.63 -2.68
N ARG A 153 4.97 -5.92 -3.78
CA ARG A 153 5.28 -4.48 -3.81
C ARG A 153 4.07 -3.68 -4.30
N PRO A 154 3.10 -3.34 -3.43
CA PRO A 154 1.97 -2.52 -3.86
C PRO A 154 2.39 -1.09 -4.17
N SER A 155 1.72 -0.49 -5.14
CA SER A 155 1.74 0.94 -5.43
C SER A 155 0.75 1.70 -4.54
N VAL A 156 0.18 2.78 -5.03
CA VAL A 156 -0.75 3.63 -4.28
C VAL A 156 -2.07 2.90 -4.03
N LEU A 157 -2.25 2.41 -2.81
CA LEU A 157 -3.50 1.78 -2.37
C LEU A 157 -4.58 2.84 -2.15
N ILE A 158 -5.72 2.67 -2.81
CA ILE A 158 -6.91 3.54 -2.67
C ILE A 158 -8.12 2.75 -2.17
N GLY A 159 -9.02 3.44 -1.44
CA GLY A 159 -10.27 2.90 -0.92
C GLY A 159 -10.91 3.79 0.13
N LYS A 160 -12.19 3.58 0.43
CA LYS A 160 -13.08 4.50 1.17
C LYS A 160 -12.47 5.17 2.41
N LYS A 161 -11.80 4.44 3.28
CA LYS A 161 -11.27 4.96 4.56
C LYS A 161 -9.85 5.54 4.48
N ARG A 162 -9.21 5.53 3.30
CA ARG A 162 -7.84 6.01 3.10
C ARG A 162 -7.81 7.21 2.17
N LEU A 163 -8.30 8.35 2.65
CA LEU A 163 -8.41 9.57 1.85
C LEU A 163 -7.05 10.17 1.47
N GLY A 164 -6.07 10.14 2.38
CA GLY A 164 -4.74 10.70 2.13
C GLY A 164 -4.79 12.11 1.53
N ILE A 165 -4.00 12.35 0.49
CA ILE A 165 -3.96 13.62 -0.26
C ILE A 165 -5.30 13.91 -0.97
N TYR A 166 -6.08 12.87 -1.33
CA TYR A 166 -7.37 13.03 -2.01
C TYR A 166 -8.38 13.79 -1.16
N LYS A 167 -8.20 13.81 0.17
CA LYS A 167 -9.02 14.63 1.09
C LYS A 167 -9.05 16.09 0.67
N ILE A 168 -7.92 16.64 0.20
CA ILE A 168 -7.81 18.03 -0.27
C ILE A 168 -8.57 18.22 -1.58
N ILE A 169 -8.41 17.26 -2.50
CA ILE A 169 -9.12 17.29 -3.80
C ILE A 169 -10.63 17.23 -3.56
N PHE A 170 -11.11 16.29 -2.74
CA PHE A 170 -12.54 16.17 -2.44
C PHE A 170 -13.09 17.40 -1.72
N LYS A 171 -12.35 17.94 -0.74
CA LYS A 171 -12.72 19.20 -0.08
C LYS A 171 -12.93 20.33 -1.09
N ASN A 172 -11.99 20.50 -2.02
CA ASN A 172 -12.07 21.55 -3.02
C ASN A 172 -13.22 21.32 -4.00
N LEU A 173 -13.42 20.07 -4.44
CA LEU A 173 -14.54 19.71 -5.32
C LEU A 173 -15.90 20.02 -4.67
N TYR A 174 -16.15 19.58 -3.44
CA TYR A 174 -17.43 19.82 -2.77
C TYR A 174 -17.66 21.30 -2.41
N ASN A 175 -16.58 22.04 -2.14
CA ASN A 175 -16.67 23.48 -1.85
C ASN A 175 -16.64 24.37 -3.11
N ASN A 176 -16.60 23.78 -4.31
CA ASN A 176 -16.43 24.50 -5.58
C ASN A 176 -15.18 25.39 -5.62
N SER A 177 -14.16 25.06 -4.85
CA SER A 177 -12.87 25.74 -4.80
C SER A 177 -11.91 25.21 -5.87
N PRO A 178 -10.91 25.98 -6.31
CA PRO A 178 -9.96 25.53 -7.32
C PRO A 178 -9.21 24.25 -6.89
N VAL A 179 -9.04 23.31 -7.83
CA VAL A 179 -8.18 22.12 -7.67
C VAL A 179 -6.87 22.38 -8.39
N HIS A 180 -5.77 22.42 -7.65
CA HIS A 180 -4.46 22.69 -8.20
C HIS A 180 -3.73 21.41 -8.62
N VAL A 181 -3.17 21.41 -9.82
CA VAL A 181 -2.41 20.31 -10.43
C VAL A 181 -1.02 20.79 -10.78
N LEU A 182 0.02 20.11 -10.32
CA LEU A 182 1.38 20.39 -10.72
C LEU A 182 1.65 19.80 -12.11
N GLY A 183 2.13 20.62 -13.04
CA GLY A 183 2.31 20.26 -14.45
C GLY A 183 1.02 20.41 -15.27
N ASN A 184 1.01 19.84 -16.45
CA ASN A 184 -0.12 19.93 -17.40
C ASN A 184 -1.26 18.90 -17.12
N GLY A 185 -1.03 17.95 -16.22
CA GLY A 185 -2.01 16.92 -15.85
C GLY A 185 -2.21 15.78 -16.89
N ASP A 186 -1.32 15.68 -17.88
CA ASP A 186 -1.38 14.61 -18.90
C ASP A 186 -0.68 13.33 -18.46
N ASN A 187 0.00 13.39 -17.31
CA ASN A 187 0.68 12.24 -16.73
C ASN A 187 -0.29 11.18 -16.27
N LYS A 188 0.17 9.93 -16.37
CA LYS A 188 -0.56 8.72 -15.99
C LYS A 188 -0.05 8.19 -14.67
N ILE A 189 -0.98 7.90 -13.74
CA ILE A 189 -0.67 7.30 -12.44
C ILE A 189 -1.53 6.06 -12.29
N SER A 190 -0.92 4.93 -11.94
CA SER A 190 -1.67 3.73 -11.61
C SER A 190 -2.10 3.74 -10.15
N PHE A 191 -3.26 3.14 -9.89
CA PHE A 191 -3.84 3.02 -8.55
C PHE A 191 -4.23 1.58 -8.27
N VAL A 192 -4.00 1.17 -7.04
CA VAL A 192 -4.38 -0.15 -6.55
C VAL A 192 -5.67 -0.04 -5.74
N ASN A 193 -6.75 -0.62 -6.22
CA ASN A 193 -7.96 -0.80 -5.42
C ASN A 193 -7.64 -1.76 -4.25
N ILE A 194 -8.04 -1.39 -3.03
CA ILE A 194 -7.79 -2.19 -1.82
C ILE A 194 -8.40 -3.59 -1.90
N ASP A 195 -9.55 -3.74 -2.56
CA ASP A 195 -10.20 -5.04 -2.72
C ASP A 195 -9.42 -5.95 -3.67
N ASP A 196 -8.86 -5.41 -4.77
CA ASP A 196 -7.96 -6.16 -5.65
C ASP A 196 -6.69 -6.59 -4.91
N PHE A 197 -6.11 -5.70 -4.13
CA PHE A 197 -4.93 -6.03 -3.35
C PHE A 197 -5.20 -7.17 -2.35
N CYS A 198 -6.27 -7.09 -1.60
CA CYS A 198 -6.65 -8.15 -0.66
C CYS A 198 -6.99 -9.46 -1.38
N ASN A 199 -7.67 -9.40 -2.53
CA ASN A 199 -7.95 -10.58 -3.34
C ASN A 199 -6.66 -11.21 -3.88
N PHE A 200 -5.65 -10.42 -4.22
CA PHE A 200 -4.34 -10.92 -4.63
C PHE A 200 -3.60 -11.63 -3.48
N LEU A 201 -3.63 -11.08 -2.28
CA LEU A 201 -3.05 -11.76 -1.11
C LEU A 201 -3.75 -13.10 -0.85
N ILE A 202 -5.08 -13.15 -0.99
CA ILE A 202 -5.87 -14.39 -0.88
C ILE A 202 -5.50 -15.38 -2.00
N TYR A 203 -5.32 -14.89 -3.23
CA TYR A 203 -4.87 -15.70 -4.36
C TYR A 203 -3.53 -16.37 -4.07
N LEU A 204 -2.57 -15.63 -3.50
CA LEU A 204 -1.27 -16.19 -3.10
C LEU A 204 -1.41 -17.25 -2.00
N VAL A 205 -2.30 -17.06 -1.02
CA VAL A 205 -2.59 -18.07 0.02
C VAL A 205 -3.05 -19.40 -0.60
N GLY A 206 -3.84 -19.34 -1.67
CA GLY A 206 -4.31 -20.53 -2.41
C GLY A 206 -3.21 -21.23 -3.24
N LYS A 207 -2.14 -20.54 -3.59
CA LYS A 207 -1.06 -21.00 -4.48
C LYS A 207 0.18 -21.51 -3.74
N LYS A 208 0.08 -22.29 -2.73
CA LYS A 208 1.03 -22.84 -1.72
C LYS A 208 2.56 -22.82 -1.98
N ASN A 209 3.10 -22.44 -3.14
CA ASN A 209 4.53 -22.49 -3.46
C ASN A 209 5.01 -21.34 -4.36
N ASN A 210 4.68 -20.10 -4.04
CA ASN A 210 5.11 -18.95 -4.84
C ASN A 210 6.28 -18.21 -4.18
N LYS A 211 7.51 -18.66 -4.41
CA LYS A 211 8.72 -17.87 -4.17
C LYS A 211 8.79 -16.75 -5.21
N ILE A 212 7.92 -15.75 -5.10
CA ILE A 212 7.82 -14.67 -6.08
C ILE A 212 8.10 -13.32 -5.43
N THR A 213 8.69 -12.42 -6.18
CA THR A 213 8.73 -10.99 -5.90
C THR A 213 7.99 -10.28 -7.02
N VAL A 214 6.88 -9.61 -6.73
CA VAL A 214 5.99 -9.06 -7.74
C VAL A 214 5.54 -7.65 -7.39
N ASN A 215 5.53 -6.76 -8.40
CA ASN A 215 4.88 -5.47 -8.31
C ASN A 215 3.36 -5.64 -8.39
N PHE A 216 2.65 -4.99 -7.50
CA PHE A 216 1.20 -4.88 -7.58
C PHE A 216 0.87 -3.42 -7.91
N GLY A 217 1.04 -3.08 -9.20
CA GLY A 217 1.03 -1.72 -9.70
C GLY A 217 -0.36 -1.07 -9.74
N GLY A 218 -1.40 -1.87 -10.01
CA GLY A 218 -2.76 -1.38 -10.21
C GLY A 218 -3.02 -0.87 -11.63
N LYS A 219 -4.28 -0.60 -11.94
CA LYS A 219 -4.68 -0.08 -13.24
C LYS A 219 -4.42 1.41 -13.39
N ILE A 220 -4.27 1.85 -14.64
CA ILE A 220 -4.20 3.26 -15.03
C ILE A 220 -5.60 3.72 -15.41
N PRO A 221 -6.25 4.62 -14.65
CA PRO A 221 -7.61 5.09 -14.97
C PRO A 221 -7.66 6.10 -16.13
N GLY A 222 -6.52 6.53 -16.64
CA GLY A 222 -6.37 7.59 -17.63
C GLY A 222 -5.31 8.60 -17.21
N THR A 223 -5.35 9.82 -17.76
CA THR A 223 -4.51 10.94 -17.31
C THR A 223 -5.03 11.54 -16.00
N LEU A 224 -4.20 12.27 -15.29
CA LEU A 224 -4.64 12.97 -14.08
C LEU A 224 -5.80 13.94 -14.38
N ASN A 225 -5.76 14.64 -15.51
CA ASN A 225 -6.85 15.50 -15.97
C ASN A 225 -8.16 14.72 -16.15
N PHE A 226 -8.10 13.55 -16.79
CA PHE A 226 -9.27 12.68 -16.95
C PHE A 226 -9.86 12.31 -15.60
N VAL A 227 -9.03 11.84 -14.65
CA VAL A 227 -9.46 11.46 -13.30
C VAL A 227 -10.15 12.63 -12.58
N LEU A 228 -9.55 13.82 -12.63
CA LEU A 228 -10.12 14.99 -11.99
C LEU A 228 -11.43 15.45 -12.65
N GLN A 229 -11.57 15.34 -13.96
CA GLN A 229 -12.83 15.64 -14.65
C GLN A 229 -13.94 14.63 -14.27
N GLU A 230 -13.61 13.34 -14.17
CA GLU A 230 -14.54 12.32 -13.73
C GLU A 230 -15.01 12.57 -12.28
N LEU A 231 -14.07 12.89 -11.37
CA LEU A 231 -14.40 13.23 -9.99
C LEU A 231 -15.23 14.51 -9.89
N LYS A 232 -14.90 15.53 -10.68
CA LYS A 232 -15.67 16.77 -10.76
C LYS A 232 -17.11 16.50 -11.23
N ARG A 233 -17.30 15.66 -12.26
CA ARG A 233 -18.62 15.24 -12.76
C ARG A 233 -19.40 14.49 -11.69
N HIS A 234 -18.76 13.50 -11.04
CA HIS A 234 -19.38 12.69 -10.00
C HIS A 234 -19.84 13.52 -8.79
N THR A 235 -19.06 14.51 -8.39
CA THR A 235 -19.39 15.40 -7.26
C THR A 235 -20.29 16.58 -7.63
N ASN A 236 -20.70 16.72 -8.89
CA ASN A 236 -21.43 17.86 -9.43
C ASN A 236 -20.73 19.21 -9.15
N SER A 237 -19.40 19.20 -9.12
CA SER A 237 -18.59 20.36 -8.75
C SER A 237 -18.42 21.37 -9.90
N LYS A 238 -18.44 22.68 -9.55
CA LYS A 238 -18.11 23.80 -10.44
C LYS A 238 -16.64 24.20 -10.35
N SER A 239 -15.80 23.45 -9.60
CA SER A 239 -14.38 23.76 -9.39
C SER A 239 -13.63 23.93 -10.71
N LYS A 240 -12.70 24.90 -10.73
CA LYS A 240 -11.75 25.03 -11.83
C LYS A 240 -10.52 24.18 -11.55
N ILE A 241 -10.06 23.41 -12.53
CA ILE A 241 -8.77 22.72 -12.47
C ILE A 241 -7.72 23.71 -12.93
N GLN A 242 -6.75 24.04 -12.08
CA GLN A 242 -5.71 25.04 -12.34
C GLN A 242 -4.34 24.34 -12.35
N HIS A 243 -3.59 24.56 -13.42
CA HIS A 243 -2.29 23.95 -13.61
C HIS A 243 -1.18 24.87 -13.11
N ILE A 244 -0.34 24.35 -12.21
CA ILE A 244 0.85 25.04 -11.68
C ILE A 244 2.04 24.60 -12.51
N PRO A 245 2.75 25.51 -13.20
CA PRO A 245 3.92 25.16 -13.99
C PRO A 245 5.00 24.46 -13.14
N THR A 246 5.67 23.46 -13.72
CA THR A 246 6.68 22.65 -13.01
C THR A 246 7.91 23.46 -12.58
N GLN A 247 8.13 24.64 -13.16
CA GLN A 247 9.18 25.57 -12.72
C GLN A 247 9.04 25.99 -11.26
N PHE A 248 7.83 25.93 -10.67
CA PHE A 248 7.59 26.20 -9.25
C PHE A 248 7.88 25.01 -8.33
N LEU A 249 8.29 23.85 -8.86
CA LEU A 249 8.56 22.63 -8.08
C LEU A 249 9.58 22.88 -6.95
N GLY A 250 10.63 23.68 -7.21
CA GLY A 250 11.63 24.02 -6.19
C GLY A 250 11.02 24.72 -4.98
N ILE A 251 10.18 25.74 -5.23
CA ILE A 251 9.49 26.48 -4.17
C ILE A 251 8.52 25.56 -3.42
N LEU A 252 7.73 24.76 -4.14
CA LEU A 252 6.81 23.80 -3.52
C LEU A 252 7.56 22.78 -2.65
N THR A 253 8.74 22.34 -3.07
CA THR A 253 9.58 21.42 -2.29
C THR A 253 10.07 22.06 -0.98
N ILE A 254 10.44 23.35 -1.01
CA ILE A 254 10.82 24.11 0.20
C ILE A 254 9.61 24.23 1.13
N LEU A 255 8.44 24.63 0.62
CA LEU A 255 7.21 24.74 1.40
C LEU A 255 6.78 23.38 2.01
N SER A 256 7.00 22.28 1.30
CA SER A 256 6.81 20.93 1.79
C SER A 256 7.73 20.60 2.97
N LYS A 257 9.03 20.89 2.84
CA LYS A 257 10.01 20.67 3.92
C LYS A 257 9.70 21.51 5.17
N LEU A 258 9.20 22.73 4.97
CA LEU A 258 8.73 23.62 6.05
C LEU A 258 7.35 23.21 6.61
N LYS A 259 6.75 22.15 6.08
CA LYS A 259 5.40 21.66 6.47
C LYS A 259 4.27 22.67 6.27
N ILE A 260 4.46 23.67 5.39
CA ILE A 260 3.45 24.67 5.03
C ILE A 260 2.39 24.04 4.12
N ILE A 261 2.79 23.14 3.21
CA ILE A 261 1.86 22.36 2.39
C ILE A 261 1.88 20.89 2.83
N PRO A 262 0.73 20.19 2.77
CA PRO A 262 0.60 18.81 3.26
C PRO A 262 1.01 17.78 2.20
N LEU A 263 2.07 18.05 1.44
CA LEU A 263 2.65 17.18 0.42
C LEU A 263 4.08 16.82 0.80
N THR A 264 4.48 15.57 0.62
CA THR A 264 5.88 15.17 0.80
C THR A 264 6.72 15.56 -0.41
N SER A 265 8.04 15.72 -0.21
CA SER A 265 8.96 16.00 -1.35
C SER A 265 8.93 14.89 -2.40
N TRP A 266 8.74 13.62 -1.96
CA TRP A 266 8.56 12.50 -2.86
C TRP A 266 7.28 12.63 -3.70
N GLN A 267 6.13 12.93 -3.08
CA GLN A 267 4.88 13.15 -3.79
C GLN A 267 5.01 14.23 -4.86
N LEU A 268 5.63 15.36 -4.51
CA LEU A 268 5.90 16.45 -5.48
C LEU A 268 6.79 16.00 -6.63
N SER A 269 7.74 15.09 -6.38
CA SER A 269 8.68 14.61 -7.42
C SER A 269 8.03 13.69 -8.45
N VAL A 270 6.93 13.01 -8.08
CA VAL A 270 6.28 12.01 -8.95
C VAL A 270 4.93 12.47 -9.51
N MET A 271 4.20 13.36 -8.82
CA MET A 271 2.82 13.69 -9.17
C MET A 271 2.63 14.43 -10.50
N HIS A 272 3.71 14.93 -11.09
CA HIS A 272 3.70 15.61 -12.40
C HIS A 272 4.32 14.76 -13.53
N LYS A 273 4.65 13.48 -13.24
CA LYS A 273 5.27 12.54 -14.18
C LYS A 273 4.42 11.29 -14.29
N ASP A 274 4.64 10.53 -15.35
CA ASP A 274 4.13 9.17 -15.44
C ASP A 274 4.67 8.32 -14.31
N TYR A 275 3.76 7.66 -13.59
CA TYR A 275 4.10 6.76 -12.49
C TYR A 275 3.18 5.54 -12.50
N TYR A 276 3.56 4.55 -13.32
CA TYR A 276 2.81 3.31 -13.51
C TYR A 276 3.76 2.12 -13.74
N TYR A 277 3.23 0.91 -13.67
CA TYR A 277 3.98 -0.33 -13.61
C TYR A 277 3.71 -1.24 -14.80
N ASP A 278 4.70 -2.11 -15.10
CA ASP A 278 4.54 -3.23 -16.04
C ASP A 278 3.91 -4.41 -15.29
N ASP A 279 2.75 -4.86 -15.72
CA ASP A 279 1.99 -5.94 -15.06
C ASP A 279 2.27 -7.34 -15.68
N LYS A 280 3.27 -7.47 -16.57
CA LYS A 280 3.54 -8.74 -17.29
C LYS A 280 3.75 -9.90 -16.33
N LEU A 281 4.53 -9.71 -15.25
CA LEU A 281 4.78 -10.77 -14.28
C LEU A 281 3.48 -11.12 -13.52
N LEU A 282 2.70 -10.15 -13.10
CA LEU A 282 1.42 -10.36 -12.44
C LEU A 282 0.45 -11.14 -13.31
N LEU A 283 0.34 -10.78 -14.59
CA LEU A 283 -0.51 -11.48 -15.56
C LEU A 283 -0.01 -12.91 -15.84
N SER A 284 1.31 -13.10 -15.92
CA SER A 284 1.92 -14.43 -16.18
C SER A 284 1.66 -15.46 -15.09
N ILE A 285 1.46 -15.01 -13.84
CA ILE A 285 1.06 -15.89 -12.74
C ILE A 285 -0.45 -16.14 -12.68
N GLY A 286 -1.22 -15.58 -13.62
CA GLY A 286 -2.65 -15.80 -13.77
C GLY A 286 -3.54 -14.89 -12.91
N TYR A 287 -3.04 -13.75 -12.44
CA TYR A 287 -3.86 -12.77 -11.72
C TYR A 287 -4.24 -11.60 -12.61
N ASN A 288 -5.53 -11.20 -12.56
CA ASN A 288 -6.06 -10.03 -13.24
C ASN A 288 -6.80 -9.15 -12.26
N TYR A 289 -6.63 -7.83 -12.38
CA TYR A 289 -7.40 -6.86 -11.60
C TYR A 289 -8.88 -6.93 -11.96
N LYS A 290 -9.74 -6.87 -10.94
CA LYS A 290 -11.20 -6.94 -11.08
C LYS A 290 -11.89 -5.58 -11.02
N TYR A 291 -11.28 -4.60 -10.36
CA TYR A 291 -11.90 -3.31 -10.06
C TYR A 291 -11.26 -2.18 -10.85
N GLU A 292 -12.07 -1.21 -11.25
CA GLU A 292 -11.57 0.01 -11.89
C GLU A 292 -11.19 1.05 -10.81
N PRO A 293 -10.01 1.67 -10.92
CA PRO A 293 -9.57 2.66 -9.93
C PRO A 293 -10.49 3.86 -9.82
N ILE A 294 -11.11 4.26 -10.93
CA ILE A 294 -12.01 5.42 -10.95
C ILE A 294 -13.23 5.22 -10.05
N ASP A 295 -13.75 3.98 -9.97
CA ASP A 295 -14.89 3.67 -9.10
C ASP A 295 -14.48 3.75 -7.63
N ALA A 296 -13.29 3.27 -7.28
CA ALA A 296 -12.75 3.42 -5.93
C ALA A 296 -12.54 4.90 -5.54
N LEU A 297 -12.09 5.73 -6.49
CA LEU A 297 -11.92 7.16 -6.25
C LEU A 297 -13.27 7.88 -6.08
N LYS A 298 -14.32 7.50 -6.84
CA LYS A 298 -15.68 7.98 -6.66
C LYS A 298 -16.24 7.58 -5.29
N ASP A 299 -16.07 6.32 -4.90
CA ASP A 299 -16.44 5.81 -3.58
C ASP A 299 -15.74 6.56 -2.43
N MET A 300 -14.46 6.94 -2.62
CA MET A 300 -13.74 7.76 -1.66
C MET A 300 -14.31 9.17 -1.56
N ALA A 301 -14.74 9.76 -2.68
CA ALA A 301 -15.41 11.06 -2.70
C ALA A 301 -16.75 11.03 -1.95
N ASP A 302 -17.56 9.99 -2.18
CA ASP A 302 -18.84 9.80 -1.47
C ASP A 302 -18.62 9.56 0.03
N TYR A 303 -17.62 8.77 0.40
CA TYR A 303 -17.22 8.61 1.78
C TYR A 303 -16.78 9.95 2.41
N TYR A 304 -15.98 10.75 1.68
CA TYR A 304 -15.61 12.09 2.16
C TYR A 304 -16.84 12.94 2.43
N LYS A 305 -17.80 12.98 1.51
CA LYS A 305 -19.06 13.72 1.66
C LYS A 305 -19.81 13.29 2.93
N SER A 306 -19.95 11.98 3.13
CA SER A 306 -20.70 11.43 4.29
C SER A 306 -20.06 11.74 5.65
N GLN A 307 -18.76 12.03 5.69
CA GLN A 307 -18.03 12.26 6.94
C GLN A 307 -17.73 13.74 7.23
N PHE A 308 -17.73 14.60 6.20
CA PHE A 308 -17.17 15.96 6.33
C PHE A 308 -18.05 17.05 5.70
N CYS A 309 -19.11 16.72 5.00
CA CYS A 309 -20.11 17.61 4.44
C CYS A 309 -21.50 17.33 5.04
#